data_06c33f17c87f3c605afd7d4f8fb7fde5
#
_entry.id   06c33f17c87f3c605afd7d4f8fb7fde5
#
_cell.length_a   1.000
_cell.length_b   1.000
_cell.length_c   1.000
_cell.angle_alpha   90.00
_cell.angle_beta   90.00
_cell.angle_gamma   90.00
#
_symmetry.space_group_name_H-M   'P 1'
#
loop_
_entity.id
_entity.type
_entity.pdbx_description
1 polymer ?
#
loop_
_entity_poly.entity_id
_entity_poly.type
_entity_poly.pdbx_seq_one_letter_code
_entity_poly.pdbx_strand_id
1 'polypeptide(L)'
;MTKQEFVDAVASRANLSRRDAGAAVEAVLDTVTDALKKRDTITFTGFGKFSTSDRAAREGVNPRNPSQKVQIPAATVPKFSAGSQLKAAVKGG
;
A
#
# COMPACT_ATOMS: atom_id res chain seq x y z
N MET A 1 -11.36 -6.47 8.38
CA MET A 1 -10.81 -7.85 8.42
C MET A 1 -9.33 -7.80 8.77
N THR A 2 -8.90 -8.78 9.55
CA THR A 2 -7.49 -8.90 9.91
C THR A 2 -6.70 -9.58 8.80
N LYS A 3 -5.37 -9.56 8.90
CA LYS A 3 -4.51 -10.29 7.96
C LYS A 3 -4.84 -11.79 7.95
N GLN A 4 -5.08 -12.36 9.13
CA GLN A 4 -5.42 -13.78 9.25
C GLN A 4 -6.75 -14.10 8.54
N GLU A 5 -7.74 -13.26 8.72
CA GLU A 5 -9.03 -13.41 8.03
C GLU A 5 -8.86 -13.27 6.51
N PHE A 6 -7.97 -12.37 6.09
CA PHE A 6 -7.65 -12.21 4.67
C PHE A 6 -6.99 -13.47 4.10
N VAL A 7 -6.03 -14.04 4.84
CA VAL A 7 -5.37 -15.30 4.43
C VAL A 7 -6.40 -16.42 4.29
N ASP A 8 -7.33 -16.54 5.23
CA ASP A 8 -8.39 -17.54 5.19
C ASP A 8 -9.28 -17.38 3.94
N ALA A 9 -9.62 -16.15 3.61
CA ALA A 9 -10.41 -15.85 2.41
C ALA A 9 -9.67 -16.20 1.13
N VAL A 10 -8.36 -15.90 1.06
CA VAL A 10 -7.52 -16.26 -0.08
C VAL A 10 -7.43 -17.78 -0.22
N ALA A 11 -7.23 -18.48 0.89
CA ALA A 11 -7.16 -19.95 0.89
C ALA A 11 -8.41 -20.55 0.28
N SER A 12 -9.57 -20.06 0.67
CA SER A 12 -10.85 -20.53 0.17
C SER A 12 -11.02 -20.26 -1.33
N ARG A 13 -10.71 -19.05 -1.77
CA ARG A 13 -10.85 -18.65 -3.18
C ARG A 13 -9.89 -19.37 -4.11
N ALA A 14 -8.66 -19.55 -3.66
CA ALA A 14 -7.60 -20.16 -4.46
C ALA A 14 -7.55 -21.68 -4.33
N ASN A 15 -8.39 -22.24 -3.46
CA ASN A 15 -8.39 -23.66 -3.15
C ASN A 15 -7.02 -24.12 -2.65
N LEU A 16 -6.45 -23.35 -1.72
CA LEU A 16 -5.17 -23.62 -1.09
C LEU A 16 -5.38 -23.92 0.39
N SER A 17 -4.40 -24.61 0.98
CA SER A 17 -4.34 -24.72 2.43
C SER A 17 -4.08 -23.34 3.05
N ARG A 18 -4.41 -23.18 4.34
CA ARG A 18 -4.07 -21.93 5.06
C ARG A 18 -2.59 -21.65 5.04
N ARG A 19 -1.78 -22.70 5.16
CA ARG A 19 -0.32 -22.59 5.11
C ARG A 19 0.16 -22.03 3.78
N ASP A 20 -0.33 -22.59 2.68
CA ASP A 20 0.08 -22.16 1.34
C ASP A 20 -0.46 -20.76 1.04
N ALA A 21 -1.70 -20.47 1.43
CA ALA A 21 -2.29 -19.16 1.25
C ALA A 21 -1.53 -18.10 2.07
N GLY A 22 -1.14 -18.42 3.29
CA GLY A 22 -0.34 -17.53 4.12
C GLY A 22 1.01 -17.22 3.48
N ALA A 23 1.68 -18.23 2.96
CA ALA A 23 2.96 -18.04 2.26
C ALA A 23 2.77 -17.17 1.01
N ALA A 24 1.70 -17.39 0.25
CA ALA A 24 1.40 -16.61 -0.95
C ALA A 24 1.12 -15.14 -0.61
N VAL A 25 0.32 -14.88 0.42
CA VAL A 25 0.02 -13.51 0.86
C VAL A 25 1.29 -12.80 1.33
N GLU A 26 2.12 -13.47 2.13
CA GLU A 26 3.41 -12.89 2.57
C GLU A 26 4.30 -12.58 1.37
N ALA A 27 4.37 -13.49 0.40
CA ALA A 27 5.18 -13.27 -0.81
C ALA A 27 4.70 -12.06 -1.60
N VAL A 28 3.38 -11.86 -1.71
CA VAL A 28 2.81 -10.70 -2.38
C VAL A 28 3.20 -9.41 -1.66
N LEU A 29 3.04 -9.37 -0.34
CA LEU A 29 3.36 -8.18 0.46
C LEU A 29 4.86 -7.86 0.41
N ASP A 30 5.71 -8.87 0.51
CA ASP A 30 7.16 -8.70 0.44
C ASP A 30 7.60 -8.23 -0.97
N THR A 31 7.00 -8.78 -2.01
CA THR A 31 7.31 -8.39 -3.39
C THR A 31 6.92 -6.95 -3.65
N VAL A 32 5.74 -6.53 -3.19
CA VAL A 32 5.29 -5.13 -3.31
C VAL A 32 6.25 -4.21 -2.55
N THR A 33 6.61 -4.59 -1.32
CA THR A 33 7.53 -3.81 -0.49
C THR A 33 8.90 -3.64 -1.17
N ASP A 34 9.46 -4.72 -1.69
CA ASP A 34 10.77 -4.68 -2.35
C ASP A 34 10.75 -3.84 -3.62
N ALA A 35 9.68 -3.96 -4.41
CA ALA A 35 9.53 -3.16 -5.62
C ALA A 35 9.46 -1.66 -5.29
N LEU A 36 8.69 -1.29 -4.26
CA LEU A 36 8.57 0.11 -3.86
C LEU A 36 9.86 0.66 -3.25
N LYS A 37 10.64 -0.17 -2.56
CA LYS A 37 11.98 0.23 -2.10
C LYS A 37 12.88 0.64 -3.25
N LYS A 38 12.72 0.02 -4.40
CA LYS A 38 13.48 0.33 -5.62
C LYS A 38 12.80 1.43 -6.45
N ARG A 39 11.73 2.03 -5.95
CA ARG A 39 10.92 3.03 -6.64
C ARG A 39 10.31 2.50 -7.95
N ASP A 40 10.06 1.21 -7.97
CA ASP A 40 9.38 0.57 -9.10
C ASP A 40 7.86 0.74 -8.94
N THR A 41 7.16 0.62 -10.04
CA THR A 41 5.69 0.72 -10.08
C THR A 41 5.10 -0.65 -10.40
N ILE A 42 4.06 -1.04 -9.67
CA ILE A 42 3.36 -2.29 -9.90
C ILE A 42 1.94 -1.96 -10.36
N THR A 43 1.59 -2.40 -11.57
CA THR A 43 0.25 -2.16 -12.11
C THR A 43 -0.51 -3.48 -12.23
N PHE A 44 -1.66 -3.55 -11.55
CA PHE A 44 -2.63 -4.63 -11.73
C PHE A 44 -3.81 -4.06 -12.51
N THR A 45 -3.84 -4.35 -13.81
CA THR A 45 -4.83 -3.79 -14.71
C THR A 45 -6.25 -3.99 -14.18
N GLY A 46 -7.00 -2.90 -14.08
CA GLY A 46 -8.37 -2.90 -13.56
C GLY A 46 -8.47 -2.82 -12.03
N PHE A 47 -7.44 -3.28 -11.31
CA PHE A 47 -7.43 -3.27 -9.85
C PHE A 47 -6.83 -1.99 -9.30
N GLY A 48 -5.58 -1.70 -9.67
CA GLY A 48 -4.90 -0.53 -9.16
C GLY A 48 -3.41 -0.54 -9.41
N LYS A 49 -2.77 0.51 -8.97
CA LYS A 49 -1.35 0.73 -9.17
C LYS A 49 -0.68 1.10 -7.84
N PHE A 50 0.38 0.39 -7.51
CA PHE A 50 1.26 0.73 -6.40
C PHE A 50 2.46 1.48 -6.93
N SER A 51 2.76 2.62 -6.32
CA SER A 51 3.88 3.47 -6.74
C SER A 51 4.45 4.17 -5.50
N THR A 52 5.46 4.99 -5.74
CA THR A 52 6.01 5.84 -4.69
C THR A 52 5.81 7.30 -5.05
N SER A 53 5.77 8.12 -4.02
CA SER A 53 5.70 9.57 -4.17
C SER A 53 6.78 10.18 -3.28
N ASP A 54 7.59 11.06 -3.86
CA ASP A 54 8.63 11.76 -3.11
C ASP A 54 8.06 13.05 -2.54
N ARG A 55 8.27 13.25 -1.23
CA ARG A 55 7.98 14.50 -0.56
C ARG A 55 9.28 15.27 -0.38
N ALA A 56 9.33 16.50 -0.86
CA ALA A 56 10.47 17.37 -0.63
C ALA A 56 10.54 17.76 0.84
N ALA A 57 11.75 18.04 1.34
CA ALA A 57 11.94 18.59 2.65
C ALA A 57 11.24 19.96 2.71
N ARG A 58 10.62 20.27 3.83
CA ARG A 58 9.92 21.55 4.03
C ARG A 58 10.03 22.02 5.47
N GLU A 59 9.78 23.30 5.69
CA GLU A 59 9.64 23.85 7.02
C GLU A 59 8.19 23.69 7.48
N GLY A 60 8.02 23.26 8.70
CA GLY A 60 6.72 23.24 9.36
C GLY A 60 6.76 24.16 10.58
N VAL A 61 5.61 24.34 11.21
CA VAL A 61 5.47 25.13 12.41
C VAL A 61 5.04 24.23 13.55
N ASN A 62 5.71 24.38 14.71
CA ASN A 62 5.31 23.63 15.89
C ASN A 62 3.95 24.15 16.38
N PRO A 63 2.89 23.31 16.42
CA PRO A 63 1.56 23.78 16.83
C PRO A 63 1.50 24.28 18.27
N ARG A 64 2.42 23.83 19.13
CA ARG A 64 2.48 24.29 20.53
C ARG A 64 3.24 25.62 20.67
N ASN A 65 4.09 25.92 19.73
CA ASN A 65 4.87 27.15 19.72
C ASN A 65 4.99 27.64 18.27
N PRO A 66 4.03 28.48 17.80
CA PRO A 66 4.00 28.92 16.40
C PRO A 66 5.23 29.68 15.93
N SER A 67 6.05 30.21 16.85
CA SER A 67 7.28 30.89 16.49
C SER A 67 8.44 29.93 16.24
N GLN A 68 8.30 28.68 16.63
CA GLN A 68 9.33 27.66 16.43
C GLN A 68 9.10 26.90 15.12
N LYS A 69 10.06 26.99 14.21
CA LYS A 69 10.04 26.26 12.95
C LYS A 69 10.64 24.88 13.12
N VAL A 70 10.04 23.90 12.48
CA VAL A 70 10.49 22.50 12.50
C VAL A 70 10.83 22.08 11.08
N GLN A 71 11.98 21.43 10.91
CA GLN A 71 12.37 20.84 9.62
C GLN A 71 11.68 19.51 9.44
N ILE A 72 10.91 19.36 8.35
CA ILE A 72 10.30 18.10 7.94
C ILE A 72 11.18 17.54 6.84
N PRO A 73 11.88 16.40 7.08
CA PRO A 73 12.81 15.87 6.07
C PRO A 73 12.08 15.33 4.84
N ALA A 74 12.80 15.26 3.74
CA ALA A 74 12.32 14.61 2.53
C ALA A 74 12.06 13.13 2.81
N ALA A 75 11.02 12.59 2.20
CA ALA A 75 10.65 11.19 2.38
C ALA A 75 10.05 10.64 1.10
N THR A 76 10.28 9.34 0.86
CA THR A 76 9.60 8.58 -0.20
C THR A 76 8.50 7.77 0.46
N VAL A 77 7.27 7.93 0.02
CA VAL A 77 6.11 7.27 0.61
C VAL A 77 5.41 6.37 -0.39
N PRO A 78 4.86 5.24 0.05
CA PRO A 78 4.07 4.38 -0.82
C PRO A 78 2.74 5.05 -1.16
N LYS A 79 2.26 4.78 -2.38
CA LYS A 79 1.00 5.32 -2.87
C LYS A 79 0.25 4.22 -3.61
N PHE A 80 -1.05 4.14 -3.38
CA PHE A 80 -1.94 3.24 -4.12
C PHE A 80 -3.00 4.06 -4.84
N SER A 81 -3.14 3.80 -6.16
CA SER A 81 -4.18 4.42 -6.98
C SER A 81 -5.13 3.32 -7.46
N ALA A 82 -6.40 3.41 -7.07
CA ALA A 82 -7.39 2.41 -7.45
C ALA A 82 -7.66 2.44 -8.96
N GLY A 83 -7.80 1.25 -9.55
CA GLY A 83 -8.19 1.11 -10.94
C GLY A 83 -9.69 1.33 -11.14
N SER A 84 -10.09 1.49 -12.40
CA SER A 84 -11.48 1.79 -12.75
C SER A 84 -12.44 0.67 -12.35
N GLN A 85 -12.05 -0.58 -12.54
CA GLN A 85 -12.90 -1.72 -12.16
C GLN A 85 -13.09 -1.82 -10.65
N LEU A 86 -12.01 -1.60 -9.89
CA LEU A 86 -12.10 -1.61 -8.43
C LEU A 86 -12.98 -0.46 -7.93
N LYS A 87 -12.81 0.73 -8.46
CA LYS A 87 -13.65 1.88 -8.12
C LYS A 87 -15.13 1.62 -8.41
N ALA A 88 -15.42 1.04 -9.57
CA ALA A 88 -16.79 0.73 -9.96
C ALA A 88 -17.40 -0.33 -9.03
N ALA A 89 -16.64 -1.37 -8.68
CA ALA A 89 -17.10 -2.42 -7.79
C ALA A 89 -17.45 -1.90 -6.39
N VAL A 90 -16.61 -1.02 -5.85
CA VAL A 90 -16.83 -0.45 -4.52
C VAL A 90 -17.98 0.56 -4.55
N LYS A 91 -18.03 1.42 -5.57
CA LYS A 91 -19.04 2.47 -5.70
C LYS A 91 -20.44 1.90 -5.98
N GLY A 92 -20.49 0.92 -6.87
CA GLY A 92 -21.76 0.35 -7.31
C GLY A 92 -22.34 -0.69 -6.36
N GLY A 93 -21.57 -1.06 -5.35
CA GLY A 93 -21.83 -2.09 -4.32
C GLY A 93 -23.18 -2.38 -3.93
#